data_5bda503e5d00df7657c6ac643b6a1dd5
#
_entry.id   5bda503e5d00df7657c6ac643b6a1dd5
#
_cell.length_a   1.000
_cell.length_b   1.000
_cell.length_c   1.000
_cell.angle_alpha   90.00
_cell.angle_beta   90.00
_cell.angle_gamma   90.00
#
_symmetry.space_group_name_H-M   'P 1'
#
loop_
_entity.id
_entity.type
_entity.pdbx_description
1 polymer ?
#
loop_
_entity_poly.entity_id
_entity_poly.type
_entity_poly.pdbx_seq_one_letter_code
_entity_poly.pdbx_strand_id
1 'polypeptide(L)'
;MAASYVFYLWASWRYVIFILITTYTVYFAALAMYRNIKKAKETVAQHKEEWDKEQKKQYKEGMKKKRKRLLILVLVLNLGILVFLKYFNLFAGGLNTLLGFTGIETSVPILKLFLPLGISFYTFQSTGYLIDVYREKIEPEINPAKYALFVS
;
A
#
# COMPACT_ATOMS: atom_id res chain seq x y z
N MET A 1 -21.23 -4.11 -1.66
CA MET A 1 -20.47 -3.01 -1.07
C MET A 1 -20.85 -2.69 0.35
N ALA A 2 -22.03 -2.11 0.58
CA ALA A 2 -22.49 -1.82 1.95
C ALA A 2 -22.40 -3.05 2.87
N ALA A 3 -22.75 -4.23 2.36
CA ALA A 3 -22.70 -5.48 3.10
C ALA A 3 -21.28 -5.88 3.52
N SER A 4 -20.26 -5.66 2.69
CA SER A 4 -18.86 -5.97 3.06
C SER A 4 -18.38 -5.04 4.16
N TYR A 5 -18.65 -3.73 4.05
CA TYR A 5 -18.30 -2.77 5.09
C TYR A 5 -19.07 -3.01 6.38
N VAL A 6 -20.36 -3.34 6.31
CA VAL A 6 -21.18 -3.69 7.47
C VAL A 6 -20.65 -4.95 8.15
N PHE A 7 -20.27 -5.97 7.38
CA PHE A 7 -19.66 -7.19 7.91
C PHE A 7 -18.32 -6.90 8.62
N TYR A 8 -17.46 -6.07 8.04
CA TYR A 8 -16.20 -5.68 8.65
C TYR A 8 -16.39 -4.78 9.89
N LEU A 9 -17.36 -3.88 9.87
CA LEU A 9 -17.74 -3.06 11.04
C LEU A 9 -18.24 -3.94 12.19
N TRP A 10 -19.00 -4.98 11.88
CA TRP A 10 -19.53 -5.92 12.87
C TRP A 10 -18.44 -6.84 13.43
N ALA A 11 -17.51 -7.27 12.59
CA ALA A 11 -16.41 -8.15 12.98
C ALA A 11 -15.39 -7.44 13.89
N SER A 12 -14.95 -6.23 13.54
CA SER A 12 -14.17 -5.33 14.41
C SER A 12 -13.87 -4.02 13.68
N TRP A 13 -14.25 -2.89 14.25
CA TRP A 13 -13.97 -1.56 13.70
C TRP A 13 -12.47 -1.30 13.46
N ARG A 14 -11.60 -1.99 14.19
CA ARG A 14 -10.15 -1.92 14.03
C ARG A 14 -9.69 -2.34 12.64
N TYR A 15 -10.32 -3.33 12.03
CA TYR A 15 -9.97 -3.79 10.67
C TYR A 15 -10.34 -2.77 9.60
N VAL A 16 -11.44 -2.05 9.81
CA VAL A 16 -11.85 -0.97 8.89
C VAL A 16 -10.80 0.12 8.83
N ILE A 17 -10.15 0.45 9.96
CA ILE A 17 -9.06 1.43 10.00
C ILE A 17 -7.89 0.96 9.13
N PHE A 18 -7.50 -0.31 9.21
CA PHE A 18 -6.41 -0.83 8.38
C PHE A 18 -6.75 -0.81 6.90
N ILE A 19 -7.98 -1.21 6.54
CA ILE A 19 -8.46 -1.13 5.16
C ILE A 19 -8.42 0.32 4.66
N LEU A 20 -8.87 1.26 5.46
CA LEU A 20 -8.84 2.68 5.12
C LEU A 20 -7.40 3.19 4.94
N ILE A 21 -6.50 2.87 5.88
CA ILE A 21 -5.09 3.26 5.80
C ILE A 21 -4.47 2.71 4.50
N THR A 22 -4.65 1.43 4.20
CA THR A 22 -4.15 0.80 2.98
C THR A 22 -4.73 1.46 1.74
N THR A 23 -6.05 1.67 1.70
CA THR A 23 -6.74 2.34 0.59
C THR A 23 -6.19 3.74 0.34
N TYR A 24 -6.12 4.56 1.39
CA TYR A 24 -5.62 5.93 1.26
C TYR A 24 -4.15 5.96 0.86
N THR A 25 -3.32 5.12 1.47
CA THR A 25 -1.88 5.08 1.16
C THR A 25 -1.64 4.73 -0.31
N VAL A 26 -2.31 3.70 -0.82
CA VAL A 26 -2.17 3.28 -2.22
C VAL A 26 -2.77 4.31 -3.17
N TYR A 27 -3.93 4.87 -2.83
CA TYR A 27 -4.58 5.91 -3.63
C TYR A 27 -3.70 7.15 -3.80
N PHE A 28 -3.17 7.70 -2.68
CA PHE A 28 -2.28 8.86 -2.76
C PHE A 28 -0.97 8.55 -3.49
N ALA A 29 -0.43 7.35 -3.32
CA ALA A 29 0.76 6.92 -4.04
C ALA A 29 0.50 6.82 -5.55
N ALA A 30 -0.64 6.25 -5.95
CA ALA A 30 -1.04 6.17 -7.36
C ALA A 30 -1.20 7.57 -7.98
N LEU A 31 -1.86 8.50 -7.29
CA LEU A 31 -1.98 9.89 -7.74
C LEU A 31 -0.63 10.61 -7.82
N ALA A 32 0.25 10.42 -6.84
CA ALA A 32 1.59 11.00 -6.87
C ALA A 32 2.41 10.48 -8.05
N MET A 33 2.33 9.18 -8.33
CA MET A 33 2.96 8.57 -9.51
C MET A 33 2.40 9.15 -10.80
N TYR A 34 1.10 9.27 -10.92
CA TYR A 34 0.44 9.83 -12.11
C TYR A 34 0.85 11.28 -12.36
N ARG A 35 0.84 12.11 -11.32
CA ARG A 35 1.32 13.50 -11.41
C ARG A 35 2.77 13.55 -11.88
N ASN A 36 3.63 12.67 -11.40
CA ASN A 36 5.01 12.57 -11.84
C ASN A 36 5.13 12.12 -13.31
N ILE A 37 4.28 11.18 -13.75
CA ILE A 37 4.23 10.74 -15.15
C ILE A 37 3.80 11.90 -16.05
N LYS A 38 2.73 12.59 -15.66
CA LYS A 38 2.19 13.72 -16.41
C LYS A 38 3.21 14.84 -16.53
N LYS A 39 3.82 15.24 -15.41
CA LYS A 39 4.89 16.26 -15.41
C LYS A 39 6.08 15.83 -16.30
N ALA A 40 6.50 14.58 -16.24
CA ALA A 40 7.60 14.11 -17.07
C ALA A 40 7.27 14.19 -18.57
N LYS A 41 6.03 13.85 -18.94
CA LYS A 41 5.56 13.95 -20.34
C LYS A 41 5.47 15.39 -20.80
N GLU A 42 4.89 16.29 -19.97
CA GLU A 42 4.73 17.71 -20.26
C GLU A 42 6.09 18.43 -20.39
N THR A 43 7.00 18.20 -19.44
CA THR A 43 8.34 18.83 -19.48
C THR A 43 9.13 18.39 -20.71
N VAL A 44 9.08 17.10 -21.05
CA VAL A 44 9.75 16.59 -22.25
C VAL A 44 9.09 17.13 -23.53
N ALA A 45 7.78 17.39 -23.52
CA ALA A 45 7.09 17.99 -24.66
C ALA A 45 7.44 19.47 -24.82
N GLN A 46 7.54 20.21 -23.73
CA GLN A 46 7.92 21.63 -23.73
C GLN A 46 9.36 21.86 -24.23
N HIS A 47 10.30 20.96 -23.89
CA HIS A 47 11.70 21.06 -24.29
C HIS A 47 12.03 20.14 -25.48
N LYS A 48 11.04 19.90 -26.35
CA LYS A 48 11.17 18.96 -27.46
C LYS A 48 12.26 19.37 -28.46
N GLU A 49 12.48 20.66 -28.62
CA GLU A 49 13.48 21.23 -29.57
C GLU A 49 14.82 21.55 -28.89
N GLU A 50 14.81 21.85 -27.57
CA GLU A 50 16.02 22.26 -26.85
C GLU A 50 16.84 21.09 -26.30
N TRP A 51 16.18 19.99 -25.96
CA TRP A 51 16.86 18.85 -25.33
C TRP A 51 17.27 17.78 -26.33
N ASP A 52 18.51 17.31 -26.21
CA ASP A 52 19.00 16.18 -26.96
C ASP A 52 18.32 14.87 -26.48
N LYS A 53 18.38 13.84 -27.31
CA LYS A 53 17.78 12.51 -27.01
C LYS A 53 18.30 11.94 -25.69
N GLU A 54 19.55 12.16 -25.37
CA GLU A 54 20.18 11.68 -24.15
C GLU A 54 19.68 12.40 -22.91
N GLN A 55 19.51 13.72 -22.96
CA GLN A 55 18.94 14.53 -21.87
C GLN A 55 17.50 14.14 -21.57
N LYS A 56 16.68 13.94 -22.60
CA LYS A 56 15.30 13.44 -22.45
C LYS A 56 15.26 12.08 -21.78
N LYS A 57 16.18 11.18 -22.13
CA LYS A 57 16.29 9.85 -21.54
C LYS A 57 16.68 9.92 -20.07
N GLN A 58 17.73 10.69 -19.73
CA GLN A 58 18.19 10.87 -18.35
C GLN A 58 17.11 11.46 -17.45
N TYR A 59 16.37 12.46 -17.93
CA TYR A 59 15.25 13.05 -17.17
C TYR A 59 14.14 12.03 -16.89
N LYS A 60 13.73 11.29 -17.93
CA LYS A 60 12.72 10.21 -17.76
C LYS A 60 13.18 9.13 -16.80
N GLU A 61 14.44 8.72 -16.85
CA GLU A 61 15.01 7.74 -15.94
C GLU A 61 15.06 8.25 -14.49
N GLY A 62 15.42 9.51 -14.29
CA GLY A 62 15.38 10.16 -12.98
C GLY A 62 13.98 10.16 -12.36
N MET A 63 12.96 10.52 -13.16
CA MET A 63 11.56 10.48 -12.73
C MET A 63 11.07 9.05 -12.48
N LYS A 64 11.51 8.08 -13.28
CA LYS A 64 11.21 6.65 -13.09
C LYS A 64 11.83 6.12 -11.79
N LYS A 65 13.05 6.52 -11.45
CA LYS A 65 13.70 6.16 -10.17
C LYS A 65 12.92 6.69 -8.97
N LYS A 66 12.43 7.94 -9.02
CA LYS A 66 11.58 8.50 -7.96
C LYS A 66 10.29 7.71 -7.78
N ARG A 67 9.61 7.36 -8.88
CA ARG A 67 8.39 6.51 -8.85
C ARG A 67 8.68 5.13 -8.29
N LYS A 68 9.81 4.52 -8.67
CA LYS A 68 10.23 3.20 -8.16
C LYS A 68 10.45 3.23 -6.64
N ARG A 69 11.09 4.26 -6.11
CA ARG A 69 11.29 4.40 -4.65
C ARG A 69 9.95 4.54 -3.93
N LEU A 70 9.03 5.36 -4.45
CA LEU A 70 7.69 5.52 -3.88
C LEU A 70 6.91 4.20 -3.92
N LEU A 71 6.97 3.46 -5.03
CA LEU A 71 6.37 2.14 -5.16
C LEU A 71 6.88 1.19 -4.08
N ILE A 72 8.21 1.04 -3.97
CA ILE A 72 8.83 0.13 -3.01
C ILE A 72 8.44 0.52 -1.58
N LEU A 73 8.48 1.82 -1.23
CA LEU A 73 8.12 2.31 0.09
C LEU A 73 6.67 1.92 0.45
N VAL A 74 5.73 2.16 -0.46
CA VAL A 74 4.30 1.86 -0.23
C VAL A 74 4.07 0.35 -0.18
N LEU A 75 4.75 -0.43 -1.02
CA LEU A 75 4.70 -1.90 -0.98
C LEU A 75 5.20 -2.44 0.36
N VAL A 76 6.38 -2.01 0.79
CA VAL A 76 6.98 -2.43 2.07
C VAL A 76 6.09 -2.04 3.24
N LEU A 77 5.50 -0.84 3.22
CA LEU A 77 4.59 -0.38 4.25
C LEU A 77 3.32 -1.26 4.31
N ASN A 78 2.65 -1.46 3.19
CA ASN A 78 1.40 -2.23 3.16
C ASN A 78 1.62 -3.72 3.47
N LEU A 79 2.63 -4.34 2.85
CA LEU A 79 2.99 -5.73 3.15
C LEU A 79 3.54 -5.89 4.57
N GLY A 80 4.30 -4.91 5.07
CA GLY A 80 4.81 -4.89 6.44
C GLY A 80 3.67 -4.86 7.46
N ILE A 81 2.66 -4.03 7.25
CA ILE A 81 1.46 -3.99 8.10
C ILE A 81 0.74 -5.36 8.07
N LEU A 82 0.59 -5.95 6.87
CA LEU A 82 -0.06 -7.26 6.73
C LEU A 82 0.71 -8.36 7.47
N VAL A 83 2.03 -8.41 7.30
CA VAL A 83 2.91 -9.37 7.97
C VAL A 83 2.86 -9.16 9.48
N PHE A 84 2.96 -7.90 9.93
CA PHE A 84 2.85 -7.56 11.34
C PHE A 84 1.53 -8.06 11.94
N LEU A 85 0.40 -7.75 11.32
CA LEU A 85 -0.91 -8.19 11.80
C LEU A 85 -1.05 -9.72 11.81
N LYS A 86 -0.54 -10.40 10.78
CA LYS A 86 -0.65 -11.85 10.63
C LYS A 86 0.20 -12.60 11.65
N TYR A 87 1.41 -12.12 11.90
CA TYR A 87 2.38 -12.84 12.73
C TYR A 87 2.54 -12.27 14.14
N PHE A 88 1.88 -11.16 14.47
CA PHE A 88 1.97 -10.54 15.78
C PHE A 88 1.68 -11.51 16.92
N ASN A 89 0.60 -12.28 16.83
CA ASN A 89 0.23 -13.23 17.87
C ASN A 89 1.23 -14.39 18.01
N LEU A 90 1.85 -14.79 16.90
CA LEU A 90 2.89 -15.82 16.91
C LEU A 90 4.13 -15.31 17.65
N PHE A 91 4.55 -14.06 17.36
CA PHE A 91 5.66 -13.43 18.06
C PHE A 91 5.35 -13.15 19.54
N ALA A 92 4.16 -12.67 19.85
CA ALA A 92 3.72 -12.41 21.21
C ALA A 92 3.66 -13.71 22.03
N GLY A 93 3.16 -14.80 21.44
CA GLY A 93 3.16 -16.13 22.07
C GLY A 93 4.58 -16.65 22.34
N GLY A 94 5.48 -16.53 21.37
CA GLY A 94 6.88 -16.94 21.52
C GLY A 94 7.59 -16.11 22.59
N LEU A 95 7.39 -14.79 22.62
CA LEU A 95 7.92 -13.90 23.63
C LEU A 95 7.40 -14.24 25.05
N ASN A 96 6.11 -14.50 25.18
CA ASN A 96 5.52 -14.90 26.47
C ASN A 96 6.10 -16.22 26.98
N THR A 97 6.36 -17.17 26.08
CA THR A 97 7.03 -18.42 26.44
C THR A 97 8.45 -18.17 26.93
N LEU A 98 9.23 -17.35 26.24
CA LEU A 98 10.59 -16.99 26.64
C LEU A 98 10.62 -16.21 27.97
N LEU A 99 9.70 -15.26 28.15
CA LEU A 99 9.59 -14.51 29.41
C LEU A 99 9.20 -15.40 30.58
N GLY A 100 8.34 -16.38 30.34
CA GLY A 100 7.99 -17.40 31.36
C GLY A 100 9.20 -18.20 31.83
N PHE A 101 10.19 -18.50 30.96
CA PHE A 101 11.43 -19.15 31.34
C PHE A 101 12.37 -18.25 32.17
N THR A 102 12.27 -16.94 32.04
CA THR A 102 13.09 -15.98 32.79
C THR A 102 12.47 -15.54 34.12
N GLY A 103 11.27 -16.03 34.46
CA GLY A 103 10.55 -15.69 35.68
C GLY A 103 9.96 -14.27 35.72
N ILE A 104 9.88 -13.62 34.57
CA ILE A 104 9.29 -12.26 34.47
C ILE A 104 7.78 -12.42 34.28
N GLU A 105 6.99 -11.96 35.26
CA GLU A 105 5.51 -12.03 35.23
C GLU A 105 4.85 -11.07 34.22
N THR A 106 5.63 -10.43 33.33
CA THR A 106 5.08 -9.53 32.31
C THR A 106 4.65 -10.33 31.08
N SER A 107 3.37 -10.32 30.77
CA SER A 107 2.84 -10.97 29.57
C SER A 107 2.51 -9.93 28.48
N VAL A 108 2.98 -10.19 27.27
CA VAL A 108 2.57 -9.41 26.09
C VAL A 108 1.11 -9.78 25.74
N PRO A 109 0.19 -8.80 25.66
CA PRO A 109 -1.21 -9.10 25.37
C PRO A 109 -1.36 -9.75 23.99
N ILE A 110 -1.93 -10.96 23.97
CA ILE A 110 -2.30 -11.62 22.74
C ILE A 110 -3.53 -10.90 22.17
N LEU A 111 -3.33 -10.16 21.09
CA LEU A 111 -4.42 -9.55 20.37
C LEU A 111 -5.19 -10.66 19.66
N LYS A 112 -6.44 -10.89 20.03
CA LYS A 112 -7.34 -11.80 19.29
C LYS A 112 -7.69 -11.16 17.94
N LEU A 113 -6.67 -10.98 17.11
CA LEU A 113 -6.80 -10.52 15.74
C LEU A 113 -7.14 -11.73 14.88
N PHE A 114 -8.42 -12.05 14.77
CA PHE A 114 -8.89 -12.98 13.76
C PHE A 114 -8.79 -12.27 12.42
N LEU A 115 -7.66 -12.45 11.73
CA LEU A 115 -7.41 -11.80 10.47
C LEU A 115 -8.38 -12.37 9.43
N PRO A 116 -9.40 -11.62 8.99
CA PRO A 116 -10.28 -12.12 7.95
C PRO A 116 -9.47 -12.35 6.68
N LEU A 117 -9.65 -13.52 6.05
CA LEU A 117 -9.00 -13.93 4.80
C LEU A 117 -9.06 -12.84 3.71
N GLY A 118 -10.08 -11.97 3.76
CA GLY A 118 -10.26 -10.85 2.85
C GLY A 118 -9.17 -9.76 2.93
N ILE A 119 -8.56 -9.51 4.10
CA ILE A 119 -7.56 -8.42 4.23
C ILE A 119 -6.31 -8.72 3.40
N SER A 120 -5.85 -9.95 3.39
CA SER A 120 -4.69 -10.36 2.58
C SER A 120 -4.99 -10.18 1.09
N PHE A 121 -6.16 -10.65 0.64
CA PHE A 121 -6.60 -10.51 -0.75
C PHE A 121 -6.70 -9.03 -1.16
N TYR A 122 -7.33 -8.22 -0.33
CA TYR A 122 -7.46 -6.79 -0.50
C TYR A 122 -6.09 -6.08 -0.63
N THR A 123 -5.14 -6.41 0.23
CA THR A 123 -3.79 -5.85 0.18
C THR A 123 -3.07 -6.23 -1.11
N PHE A 124 -3.19 -7.48 -1.56
CA PHE A 124 -2.61 -7.93 -2.82
C PHE A 124 -3.26 -7.26 -4.04
N GLN A 125 -4.57 -7.08 -4.03
CA GLN A 125 -5.29 -6.38 -5.10
C GLN A 125 -4.87 -4.92 -5.20
N SER A 126 -4.79 -4.20 -4.07
CA SER A 126 -4.31 -2.82 -4.00
C SER A 126 -2.87 -2.69 -4.47
N THR A 127 -2.02 -3.65 -4.12
CA THR A 127 -0.62 -3.73 -4.55
C THR A 127 -0.50 -3.96 -6.06
N GLY A 128 -1.29 -4.88 -6.62
CA GLY A 128 -1.36 -5.13 -8.07
C GLY A 128 -1.75 -3.88 -8.85
N TYR A 129 -2.79 -3.19 -8.39
CA TYR A 129 -3.21 -1.91 -8.95
C TYR A 129 -2.08 -0.88 -8.97
N LEU A 130 -1.35 -0.71 -7.87
CA LEU A 130 -0.24 0.24 -7.79
C LEU A 130 0.90 -0.09 -8.74
N ILE A 131 1.20 -1.38 -8.92
CA ILE A 131 2.20 -1.85 -9.88
C ILE A 131 1.76 -1.55 -11.33
N ASP A 132 0.48 -1.73 -11.65
CA ASP A 132 -0.04 -1.44 -12.98
C ASP A 132 -0.04 0.05 -13.30
N VAL A 133 -0.33 0.92 -12.33
CA VAL A 133 -0.14 2.37 -12.45
C VAL A 133 1.33 2.72 -12.65
N TYR A 134 2.24 2.10 -11.89
CA TYR A 134 3.69 2.31 -12.07
C TYR A 134 4.17 1.93 -13.47
N ARG A 135 3.64 0.84 -14.03
CA ARG A 135 3.96 0.35 -15.38
C ARG A 135 3.28 1.16 -16.49
N GLU A 136 2.48 2.15 -16.14
CA GLU A 136 1.69 2.95 -17.09
C GLU A 136 0.69 2.11 -17.93
N LYS A 137 0.27 0.96 -17.40
CA LYS A 137 -0.74 0.10 -18.03
C LYS A 137 -2.15 0.62 -17.86
N ILE A 138 -2.42 1.26 -16.71
CA ILE A 138 -3.70 1.83 -16.37
C ILE A 138 -3.51 3.26 -15.86
N GLU A 139 -4.47 4.12 -16.14
CA GLU A 139 -4.54 5.43 -15.51
C GLU A 139 -5.18 5.28 -14.13
N PRO A 140 -4.66 5.96 -13.09
CA PRO A 140 -5.26 5.87 -11.77
C PRO A 140 -6.63 6.52 -11.76
N GLU A 141 -7.56 5.87 -11.08
CA GLU A 141 -8.88 6.43 -10.84
C GLU A 141 -8.75 7.68 -9.96
N ILE A 142 -9.25 8.81 -10.47
CA ILE A 142 -9.18 10.09 -9.76
C ILE A 142 -10.25 10.16 -8.66
N ASN A 143 -11.33 9.40 -8.81
CA ASN A 143 -12.40 9.36 -7.84
C ASN A 143 -12.11 8.35 -6.72
N PRO A 144 -11.90 8.80 -5.46
CA PRO A 144 -11.58 7.91 -4.35
C PRO A 144 -12.69 6.88 -4.06
N ALA A 145 -13.94 7.25 -4.32
CA ALA A 145 -15.08 6.35 -4.12
C ALA A 145 -15.07 5.20 -5.13
N LYS A 146 -14.77 5.47 -6.41
CA LYS A 146 -14.62 4.44 -7.44
C LYS A 146 -13.41 3.55 -7.18
N TYR A 147 -12.30 4.12 -6.70
CA TYR A 147 -11.14 3.33 -6.31
C TYR A 147 -11.46 2.41 -5.13
N ALA A 148 -12.10 2.92 -4.09
CA ALA A 148 -12.54 2.12 -2.94
C ALA A 148 -13.51 1.00 -3.38
N LEU A 149 -14.35 1.28 -4.41
CA LEU A 149 -15.23 0.31 -5.04
C LEU A 149 -14.46 -0.80 -5.74
N PHE A 150 -13.43 -0.46 -6.45
CA PHE A 150 -12.60 -1.41 -7.21
C PHE A 150 -11.85 -2.38 -6.27
N VAL A 151 -11.45 -1.89 -5.11
CA VAL A 151 -10.62 -2.66 -4.19
C VAL A 151 -11.45 -3.45 -3.16
N SER A 152 -12.70 -3.08 -2.87
CA SER A 152 -13.59 -3.78 -1.92
C SER A 152 -14.45 -4.82 -2.59
#